data_827416db6518d15649e408ffa8e9259c
#
_entry.id   827416db6518d15649e408ffa8e9259c
#
_cell.length_a   1.000
_cell.length_b   1.000
_cell.length_c   1.000
_cell.angle_alpha   90.00
_cell.angle_beta   90.00
_cell.angle_gamma   90.00
#
_symmetry.space_group_name_H-M   'P 1'
#
loop_
_entity.id
_entity.type
_entity.pdbx_description
1 polymer ?
#
loop_
_entity_poly.entity_id
_entity_poly.type
_entity_poly.pdbx_seq_one_letter_code
_entity_poly.pdbx_strand_id
1 'polypeptide(L)'
;STSAAPAPMGMSPAQMQKGGGSDEMMKAMKSGMDGMQKMQISGDTDKDFAMLMKMHHQQALEMAKLEIAHGESPELKAMARKIIKDQTKEIAQLDAWMKKHP
;
A
#
# COMPACT_ATOMS: atom_id res chain seq x y z
N SER A 1 24.20 8.13 8.60
CA SER A 1 23.94 8.57 8.56
C SER A 1 23.81 9.41 8.63
N THR A 2 23.98 9.52 8.55
CA THR A 2 23.91 10.18 8.73
C THR A 2 23.30 10.97 8.78
N SER A 3 22.93 11.09 9.10
CA SER A 3 22.31 11.67 9.25
C SER A 3 21.75 12.50 9.00
N ALA A 4 21.45 12.67 8.98
CA ALA A 4 20.77 13.38 8.97
C ALA A 4 20.45 14.24 8.30
N ALA A 5 20.83 14.63 8.09
CA ALA A 5 20.60 15.49 7.57
C ALA A 5 19.89 15.62 6.79
N PRO A 6 19.57 15.83 6.60
CA PRO A 6 18.72 16.06 5.96
C PRO A 6 18.93 16.42 4.82
N ALA A 7 19.18 16.93 4.49
CA ALA A 7 19.24 17.41 3.34
C ALA A 7 19.43 16.47 2.32
N PRO A 8 18.64 16.42 1.38
CA PRO A 8 18.81 15.66 0.22
C PRO A 8 20.08 15.95 -0.45
N MET A 9 20.58 17.15 -0.28
CA MET A 9 21.75 17.49 -0.92
C MET A 9 22.88 16.76 -0.36
N GLY A 10 23.37 16.02 -0.16
CA GLY A 10 24.43 15.29 0.39
C GLY A 10 24.20 13.81 0.31
N MET A 11 23.09 13.38 -0.18
CA MET A 11 22.79 11.98 -0.25
C MET A 11 23.53 11.30 -1.38
N SER A 12 24.07 10.10 -1.10
CA SER A 12 24.66 9.28 -2.13
C SER A 12 23.55 8.71 -3.01
N PRO A 13 23.90 8.23 -4.21
CA PRO A 13 22.87 7.57 -5.03
C PRO A 13 22.19 6.41 -4.34
N ALA A 14 22.91 5.65 -3.53
CA ALA A 14 22.30 4.54 -2.80
C ALA A 14 21.30 5.03 -1.78
N GLN A 15 21.61 6.12 -1.08
CA GLN A 15 20.69 6.71 -0.12
C GLN A 15 19.47 7.28 -0.82
N MET A 16 19.67 7.89 -1.98
CA MET A 16 18.56 8.41 -2.76
C MET A 16 17.64 7.29 -3.23
N GLN A 17 18.18 6.16 -3.61
CA GLN A 17 17.37 5.01 -4.00
C GLN A 17 16.57 4.46 -2.83
N LYS A 18 17.18 4.38 -1.65
CA LYS A 18 16.46 3.96 -0.46
C LYS A 18 15.39 4.97 -0.09
N GLY A 19 15.73 6.25 -0.14
CA GLY A 19 14.78 7.31 0.11
C GLY A 19 13.66 7.27 -0.92
N GLY A 20 13.99 6.91 -2.17
CA GLY A 20 12.99 6.80 -3.23
C GLY A 20 11.94 5.75 -2.93
N GLY A 21 12.34 4.59 -2.38
CA GLY A 21 11.39 3.56 -1.99
C GLY A 21 10.46 4.02 -0.89
N SER A 22 11.01 4.65 0.13
CA SER A 22 10.21 5.20 1.23
C SER A 22 9.28 6.30 0.75
N ASP A 23 9.78 7.19 -0.13
CA ASP A 23 8.96 8.24 -0.71
C ASP A 23 7.81 7.66 -1.51
N GLU A 24 8.06 6.62 -2.28
CA GLU A 24 7.01 5.97 -3.05
C GLU A 24 5.98 5.32 -2.15
N MET A 25 6.40 4.72 -1.05
CA MET A 25 5.46 4.16 -0.07
C MET A 25 4.56 5.24 0.52
N MET A 26 5.15 6.37 0.87
CA MET A 26 4.38 7.49 1.42
C MET A 26 3.39 8.02 0.40
N LYS A 27 3.81 8.13 -0.86
CA LYS A 27 2.92 8.57 -1.93
C LYS A 27 1.78 7.59 -2.15
N ALA A 28 2.08 6.30 -2.14
CA ALA A 28 1.06 5.27 -2.30
C ALA A 28 0.05 5.32 -1.16
N MET A 29 0.54 5.48 0.07
CA MET A 29 -0.31 5.58 1.24
C MET A 29 -1.21 6.82 1.16
N LYS A 30 -0.63 7.96 0.82
CA LYS A 30 -1.37 9.21 0.72
C LYS A 30 -2.42 9.13 -0.38
N SER A 31 -2.06 8.59 -1.53
CA SER A 31 -2.99 8.43 -2.64
C SER A 31 -4.15 7.52 -2.26
N GLY A 32 -3.86 6.41 -1.57
CA GLY A 32 -4.90 5.50 -1.10
C GLY A 32 -5.83 6.16 -0.10
N MET A 33 -5.29 6.94 0.82
CA MET A 33 -6.10 7.65 1.80
C MET A 33 -6.95 8.72 1.14
N ASP A 34 -6.40 9.45 0.18
CA ASP A 34 -7.16 10.44 -0.57
C ASP A 34 -8.34 9.78 -1.29
N GLY A 35 -8.11 8.62 -1.89
CA GLY A 35 -9.16 7.87 -2.54
C GLY A 35 -10.26 7.46 -1.58
N MET A 36 -9.88 6.97 -0.39
CA MET A 36 -10.86 6.58 0.62
C MET A 36 -11.66 7.78 1.10
N GLN A 37 -11.02 8.93 1.29
CA GLN A 37 -11.71 10.13 1.75
C GLN A 37 -12.70 10.66 0.72
N LYS A 38 -12.44 10.44 -0.55
CA LYS A 38 -13.33 10.88 -1.63
C LYS A 38 -14.46 9.90 -1.90
N MET A 39 -14.38 8.70 -1.33
CA MET A 39 -15.40 7.70 -1.54
C MET A 39 -16.69 8.14 -0.86
N GLN A 40 -17.79 8.01 -1.58
CA GLN A 40 -19.09 8.29 -1.00
C GLN A 40 -19.62 7.05 -0.33
N ILE A 41 -19.97 7.17 0.94
CA ILE A 41 -20.59 6.06 1.64
C ILE A 41 -22.07 5.97 1.23
N SER A 42 -22.53 4.73 1.13
CA SER A 42 -23.90 4.46 0.67
C SER A 42 -24.91 4.47 1.79
N GLY A 43 -24.45 4.33 3.03
CA GLY A 43 -25.33 4.13 4.19
C GLY A 43 -25.62 2.67 4.47
N ASP A 44 -25.23 1.77 3.57
CA ASP A 44 -25.33 0.33 3.79
C ASP A 44 -23.99 -0.13 4.36
N THR A 45 -24.00 -0.55 5.62
CA THR A 45 -22.75 -0.88 6.33
C THR A 45 -21.96 -1.97 5.63
N ASP A 46 -22.61 -3.01 5.14
CA ASP A 46 -21.89 -4.12 4.49
C ASP A 46 -21.23 -3.67 3.19
N LYS A 47 -21.94 -2.88 2.39
CA LYS A 47 -21.38 -2.37 1.15
C LYS A 47 -20.21 -1.42 1.40
N ASP A 48 -20.38 -0.56 2.38
CA ASP A 48 -19.33 0.40 2.72
C ASP A 48 -18.09 -0.31 3.27
N PHE A 49 -18.31 -1.33 4.10
CA PHE A 49 -17.21 -2.15 4.60
C PHE A 49 -16.46 -2.82 3.45
N ALA A 50 -17.20 -3.44 2.53
CA ALA A 50 -16.58 -4.15 1.41
C ALA A 50 -15.74 -3.20 0.55
N MET A 51 -16.27 -2.03 0.24
CA MET A 51 -15.55 -1.06 -0.58
C MET A 51 -14.32 -0.51 0.13
N LEU A 52 -14.48 -0.12 1.39
CA LEU A 52 -13.37 0.44 2.16
C LEU A 52 -12.27 -0.60 2.37
N MET A 53 -12.64 -1.84 2.68
CA MET A 53 -11.64 -2.89 2.86
C MET A 53 -10.93 -3.23 1.56
N LYS A 54 -11.64 -3.20 0.43
CA LYS A 54 -11.00 -3.41 -0.85
C LYS A 54 -9.93 -2.34 -1.09
N MET A 55 -10.26 -1.08 -0.86
CA MET A 55 -9.30 0.02 -1.04
C MET A 55 -8.12 -0.12 -0.10
N HIS A 56 -8.38 -0.51 1.13
CA HIS A 56 -7.34 -0.72 2.12
C HIS A 56 -6.41 -1.87 1.70
N HIS A 57 -6.99 -2.97 1.20
CA HIS A 57 -6.22 -4.12 0.73
C HIS A 57 -5.38 -3.76 -0.49
N GLN A 58 -5.92 -2.96 -1.41
CA GLN A 58 -5.17 -2.50 -2.57
C GLN A 58 -3.96 -1.66 -2.14
N GLN A 59 -4.12 -0.85 -1.11
CA GLN A 59 -3.02 -0.07 -0.57
C GLN A 59 -1.94 -0.97 0.00
N ALA A 60 -2.33 -2.01 0.73
CA ALA A 60 -1.38 -2.98 1.27
C ALA A 60 -0.61 -3.69 0.16
N LEU A 61 -1.29 -4.00 -0.95
CA LEU A 61 -0.62 -4.59 -2.12
C LEU A 61 0.46 -3.67 -2.67
N GLU A 62 0.15 -2.39 -2.83
CA GLU A 62 1.13 -1.46 -3.38
C GLU A 62 2.34 -1.31 -2.46
N MET A 63 2.10 -1.24 -1.16
CA MET A 63 3.20 -1.14 -0.21
C MET A 63 4.06 -2.39 -0.22
N ALA A 64 3.44 -3.56 -0.31
CA ALA A 64 4.18 -4.83 -0.34
C ALA A 64 5.05 -4.93 -1.59
N LYS A 65 4.53 -4.49 -2.74
CA LYS A 65 5.31 -4.48 -3.98
C LYS A 65 6.52 -3.57 -3.87
N LEU A 66 6.36 -2.43 -3.21
CA LEU A 66 7.46 -1.49 -3.02
C LEU A 66 8.53 -2.07 -2.08
N GLU A 67 8.11 -2.80 -1.06
CA GLU A 67 9.07 -3.46 -0.18
C GLU A 67 9.90 -4.47 -0.97
N ILE A 68 9.26 -5.26 -1.83
CA ILE A 68 9.99 -6.24 -2.64
C ILE A 68 10.96 -5.55 -3.59
N ALA A 69 10.54 -4.43 -4.18
CA ALA A 69 11.36 -3.72 -5.16
C ALA A 69 12.54 -2.97 -4.53
N HIS A 70 12.33 -2.39 -3.36
CA HIS A 70 13.32 -1.48 -2.77
C HIS A 70 13.88 -1.90 -1.43
N GLY A 71 13.22 -2.81 -0.74
CA GLY A 71 13.67 -3.23 0.58
C GLY A 71 14.89 -4.14 0.51
N GLU A 72 15.54 -4.33 1.65
CA GLU A 72 16.73 -5.16 1.72
C GLU A 72 16.58 -6.35 2.66
N SER A 73 15.59 -6.32 3.53
CA SER A 73 15.39 -7.39 4.50
C SER A 73 14.75 -8.61 3.84
N PRO A 74 15.44 -9.75 3.83
CA PRO A 74 14.81 -10.97 3.30
C PRO A 74 13.54 -11.35 4.05
N GLU A 75 13.53 -11.11 5.34
CA GLU A 75 12.39 -11.42 6.18
C GLU A 75 11.18 -10.56 5.81
N LEU A 76 11.38 -9.25 5.67
CA LEU A 76 10.29 -8.37 5.29
C LEU A 76 9.83 -8.58 3.86
N LYS A 77 10.75 -8.90 2.97
CA LYS A 77 10.37 -9.23 1.59
C LYS A 77 9.53 -10.50 1.52
N ALA A 78 9.87 -11.50 2.33
CA ALA A 78 9.07 -12.72 2.40
C ALA A 78 7.67 -12.41 2.93
N MET A 79 7.59 -11.57 3.94
CA MET A 79 6.32 -11.12 4.49
C MET A 79 5.51 -10.37 3.43
N ALA A 80 6.18 -9.51 2.66
CA ALA A 80 5.52 -8.75 1.60
C ALA A 80 4.93 -9.68 0.53
N ARG A 81 5.66 -10.73 0.16
CA ARG A 81 5.14 -11.71 -0.80
C ARG A 81 3.89 -12.41 -0.29
N LYS A 82 3.88 -12.72 1.00
CA LYS A 82 2.70 -13.34 1.61
C LYS A 82 1.52 -12.37 1.63
N ILE A 83 1.80 -11.10 1.92
CA ILE A 83 0.76 -10.07 1.89
C ILE A 83 0.14 -9.99 0.50
N ILE A 84 0.97 -9.98 -0.54
CA ILE A 84 0.45 -9.91 -1.91
C ILE A 84 -0.48 -11.08 -2.19
N LYS A 85 -0.08 -12.28 -1.81
CA LYS A 85 -0.90 -13.46 -2.03
C LYS A 85 -2.23 -13.37 -1.28
N ASP A 86 -2.16 -13.04 0.01
CA ASP A 86 -3.35 -13.02 0.86
C ASP A 86 -4.30 -11.89 0.47
N GLN A 87 -3.75 -10.70 0.21
CA GLN A 87 -4.57 -9.54 -0.13
C GLN A 87 -5.22 -9.70 -1.50
N THR A 88 -4.51 -10.28 -2.47
CA THR A 88 -5.07 -10.53 -3.80
C THR A 88 -6.29 -11.44 -3.69
N LYS A 89 -6.19 -12.48 -2.88
CA LYS A 89 -7.29 -13.40 -2.66
C LYS A 89 -8.48 -12.70 -2.01
N GLU A 90 -8.21 -11.89 -0.99
CA GLU A 90 -9.27 -11.20 -0.26
C GLU A 90 -9.96 -10.15 -1.11
N ILE A 91 -9.19 -9.45 -1.96
CA ILE A 91 -9.78 -8.49 -2.90
C ILE A 91 -10.76 -9.22 -3.83
N ALA A 92 -10.37 -10.39 -4.33
CA ALA A 92 -11.25 -11.16 -5.19
C ALA A 92 -12.53 -11.58 -4.46
N GLN A 93 -12.43 -11.92 -3.18
CA GLN A 93 -13.60 -12.28 -2.38
C GLN A 93 -14.52 -11.08 -2.17
N LEU A 94 -13.93 -9.90 -1.90
CA LEU A 94 -14.72 -8.68 -1.73
C LEU A 94 -15.41 -8.29 -3.04
N ASP A 95 -14.69 -8.40 -4.16
CA ASP A 95 -15.26 -8.10 -5.47
C ASP A 95 -16.43 -9.05 -5.79
N ALA A 96 -16.26 -10.32 -5.47
CA ALA A 96 -17.31 -11.30 -5.71
C ALA A 96 -18.56 -11.00 -4.88
N TRP A 97 -18.36 -10.61 -3.63
CA TRP A 97 -19.49 -10.23 -2.77
C TRP A 97 -20.21 -9.00 -3.33
N MET A 98 -19.43 -7.95 -3.69
CA MET A 98 -20.02 -6.71 -4.21
C MET A 98 -20.77 -6.93 -5.51
N LYS A 99 -20.29 -7.85 -6.34
CA LYS A 99 -20.97 -8.17 -7.60
C LYS A 99 -22.34 -8.77 -7.35
N LYS A 100 -22.51 -9.52 -6.28
CA LYS A 100 -23.79 -10.14 -5.92
C LYS A 100 -24.71 -9.18 -5.18
N HIS A 101 -24.20 -8.05 -4.74
CA HIS A 101 -24.97 -7.09 -3.94
C HIS A 101 -24.79 -5.68 -4.51
N PRO A 102 -25.23 -5.46 -5.74
CA PRO A 102 -25.05 -4.16 -6.42
C PRO A 102 -25.83 -3.02 -5.77
#